data_168198e1ace0985240c35eb37e921278
#
_entry.id   168198e1ace0985240c35eb37e921278
#
_cell.length_a   1.000
_cell.length_b   1.000
_cell.length_c   1.000
_cell.angle_alpha   90.00
_cell.angle_beta   90.00
_cell.angle_gamma   90.00
#
_symmetry.space_group_name_H-M   'P 1'
#
loop_
_entity.id
_entity.type
_entity.pdbx_description
1 polymer ?
#
loop_
_entity_poly.entity_id
_entity_poly.type
_entity_poly.pdbx_seq_one_letter_code
_entity_poly.pdbx_strand_id
1 'polypeptide(L)'
;MVFWVPILAYVAVVLLTALSFARAAPPRGPALVARLLLRYICLLPVGLMGLWGALGHLVFPAQSAAAIGWTTSPFQTEVGLSNLGIGLAGVIGAFYADRGYRLALAVMTAGFLGGAGI
;
A
#
# COMPACT_ATOMS: atom_id res chain seq x y z
N MET A 1 -4.99 -1.01 -18.17
CA MET A 1 -3.60 -1.11 -17.66
C MET A 1 -3.46 -0.90 -16.15
N VAL A 2 -4.34 -0.12 -15.51
CA VAL A 2 -4.25 0.19 -14.07
C VAL A 2 -4.52 -1.00 -13.15
N PHE A 3 -5.36 -1.96 -13.55
CA PHE A 3 -5.76 -3.12 -12.73
C PHE A 3 -4.64 -4.09 -12.37
N TRP A 4 -3.59 -4.20 -13.19
CA TRP A 4 -2.49 -5.14 -12.94
C TRP A 4 -1.49 -4.63 -11.90
N VAL A 5 -1.40 -3.32 -11.70
CA VAL A 5 -0.40 -2.73 -10.79
C VAL A 5 -0.59 -3.18 -9.35
N PRO A 6 -1.81 -3.16 -8.74
CA PRO A 6 -2.02 -3.71 -7.42
C PRO A 6 -1.71 -5.21 -7.34
N ILE A 7 -2.09 -6.00 -8.35
CA ILE A 7 -1.82 -7.44 -8.38
C ILE A 7 -0.31 -7.68 -8.37
N LEU A 8 0.45 -6.96 -9.20
CA LEU A 8 1.90 -7.04 -9.25
C LEU A 8 2.54 -6.64 -7.91
N ALA A 9 1.98 -5.66 -7.20
CA ALA A 9 2.45 -5.30 -5.86
C ALA A 9 2.33 -6.47 -4.87
N TYR A 10 1.21 -7.20 -4.86
CA TYR A 10 1.05 -8.38 -4.00
C TYR A 10 1.94 -9.55 -4.43
N VAL A 11 2.11 -9.80 -5.73
CA VAL A 11 3.07 -10.79 -6.22
C VAL A 11 4.48 -10.45 -5.76
N ALA A 12 4.87 -9.18 -5.87
CA ALA A 12 6.18 -8.71 -5.39
C ALA A 12 6.36 -8.89 -3.88
N VAL A 13 5.31 -8.71 -3.06
CA VAL A 13 5.35 -9.02 -1.61
C VAL A 13 5.76 -10.46 -1.38
N VAL A 14 5.12 -11.40 -2.08
CA VAL A 14 5.42 -12.84 -1.92
C VAL A 14 6.85 -13.15 -2.35
N LEU A 15 7.26 -12.68 -3.52
CA LEU A 15 8.59 -12.92 -4.06
C LEU A 15 9.70 -12.32 -3.19
N LEU A 16 9.54 -11.08 -2.75
CA LEU A 16 10.52 -10.41 -1.89
C LEU A 16 10.57 -11.05 -0.50
N THR A 17 9.43 -11.50 0.03
CA THR A 17 9.40 -12.25 1.29
C THR A 17 10.19 -13.54 1.17
N ALA A 18 9.92 -14.33 0.13
CA ALA A 18 10.62 -15.60 -0.12
C ALA A 18 12.13 -15.38 -0.31
N LEU A 19 12.51 -14.39 -1.12
CA LEU A 19 13.91 -14.06 -1.37
C LEU A 19 14.63 -13.58 -0.11
N SER A 20 14.00 -12.72 0.68
CA SER A 20 14.57 -12.21 1.93
C SER A 20 14.68 -13.30 2.98
N PHE A 21 13.70 -14.20 3.05
CA PHE A 21 13.73 -15.36 3.93
C PHE A 21 14.87 -16.33 3.55
N ALA A 22 15.06 -16.59 2.26
CA ALA A 22 16.14 -17.45 1.77
C ALA A 22 17.54 -16.89 2.07
N ARG A 23 17.68 -15.56 2.10
CA ARG A 23 18.96 -14.87 2.39
C ARG A 23 19.20 -14.58 3.87
N ALA A 24 18.19 -14.72 4.72
CA ALA A 24 18.31 -14.43 6.14
C ALA A 24 19.24 -15.44 6.84
N ALA A 25 19.98 -14.98 7.85
CA ALA A 25 20.73 -15.87 8.73
C ALA A 25 19.79 -16.69 9.64
N PRO A 26 20.16 -17.94 10.01
CA PRO A 26 19.42 -18.69 11.02
C PRO A 26 19.39 -17.97 12.39
N PRO A 27 18.37 -18.22 13.23
CA PRO A 27 17.27 -19.15 13.04
C PRO A 27 16.16 -18.60 12.13
N ARG A 28 15.64 -19.43 11.23
CA ARG A 28 14.51 -19.11 10.35
C ARG A 28 13.25 -19.75 10.90
N GLY A 29 12.17 -18.97 11.01
CA GLY A 29 10.91 -19.47 11.56
C GLY A 29 9.71 -18.62 11.11
N PRO A 30 8.48 -18.98 11.52
CA PRO A 30 7.27 -18.29 11.12
C PRO A 30 7.24 -16.81 11.54
N ALA A 31 7.88 -16.47 12.65
CA ALA A 31 8.00 -15.08 13.09
C ALA A 31 8.80 -14.21 12.11
N LEU A 32 9.83 -14.76 11.47
CA LEU A 32 10.59 -14.07 10.43
C LEU A 32 9.72 -13.85 9.17
N VAL A 33 8.99 -14.88 8.76
CA VAL A 33 8.05 -14.78 7.62
C VAL A 33 7.02 -13.69 7.88
N ALA A 34 6.39 -13.67 9.05
CA ALA A 34 5.40 -12.65 9.41
C ALA A 34 5.99 -11.23 9.39
N ARG A 35 7.20 -11.04 9.91
CA ARG A 35 7.87 -9.73 9.89
C ARG A 35 8.18 -9.26 8.47
N LEU A 36 8.65 -10.16 7.60
CA LEU A 36 8.95 -9.84 6.21
C LEU A 36 7.69 -9.54 5.42
N LEU A 37 6.63 -10.35 5.57
CA LEU A 37 5.34 -10.10 4.95
C LEU A 37 4.79 -8.73 5.34
N LEU A 38 4.72 -8.42 6.65
CA LEU A 38 4.24 -7.13 7.12
C LEU A 38 5.08 -5.96 6.59
N ARG A 39 6.41 -6.12 6.54
CA ARG A 39 7.30 -5.11 5.97
C ARG A 39 6.94 -4.82 4.51
N TYR A 40 6.84 -5.86 3.68
CA TYR A 40 6.59 -5.68 2.26
C TYR A 40 5.15 -5.31 1.95
N ILE A 41 4.17 -5.73 2.76
CA ILE A 41 2.77 -5.24 2.67
C ILE A 41 2.73 -3.74 2.97
N CYS A 42 3.39 -3.28 4.04
CA CYS A 42 3.46 -1.85 4.34
C CYS A 42 4.15 -1.07 3.22
N LEU A 43 5.25 -1.59 2.66
CA LEU A 43 6.03 -0.88 1.65
C LEU A 43 5.31 -0.81 0.29
N LEU A 44 4.80 -1.94 -0.21
CA LEU A 44 4.30 -2.04 -1.59
C LEU A 44 2.80 -1.72 -1.70
N PRO A 45 1.87 -2.61 -1.30
CA PRO A 45 0.45 -2.34 -1.51
C PRO A 45 -0.10 -1.19 -0.67
N VAL A 46 0.49 -0.85 0.47
CA VAL A 46 0.06 0.31 1.26
C VAL A 46 0.88 1.54 0.91
N GLY A 47 2.21 1.47 1.00
CA GLY A 47 3.11 2.60 0.81
C GLY A 47 3.15 3.09 -0.63
N LEU A 48 3.77 2.31 -1.52
CA LEU A 48 3.98 2.75 -2.91
C LEU A 48 2.67 2.88 -3.69
N MET A 49 1.69 2.01 -3.46
CA MET A 49 0.39 2.15 -4.12
C MET A 49 -0.40 3.34 -3.60
N GLY A 50 -0.31 3.67 -2.30
CA GLY A 50 -0.89 4.91 -1.76
C GLY A 50 -0.25 6.14 -2.39
N LEU A 51 1.07 6.21 -2.50
CA LEU A 51 1.77 7.31 -3.16
C LEU A 51 1.43 7.39 -4.66
N TRP A 52 1.29 6.26 -5.33
CA TRP A 52 0.82 6.19 -6.72
C TRP A 52 -0.58 6.75 -6.88
N GLY A 53 -1.52 6.36 -6.00
CA GLY A 53 -2.89 6.89 -5.97
C GLY A 53 -2.90 8.40 -5.71
N ALA A 54 -2.09 8.88 -4.77
CA ALA A 54 -1.92 10.30 -4.49
C ALA A 54 -1.44 11.06 -5.73
N LEU A 55 -0.41 10.57 -6.40
CA LEU A 55 0.10 11.16 -7.64
C LEU A 55 -1.00 11.24 -8.71
N GLY A 56 -1.76 10.15 -8.89
CA GLY A 56 -2.86 10.10 -9.83
C GLY A 56 -3.92 11.16 -9.55
N HIS A 57 -4.43 11.21 -8.34
CA HIS A 57 -5.53 12.10 -7.98
C HIS A 57 -5.13 13.57 -7.81
N LEU A 58 -3.88 13.87 -7.40
CA LEU A 58 -3.43 15.25 -7.16
C LEU A 58 -2.78 15.88 -8.41
N VAL A 59 -2.05 15.10 -9.21
CA VAL A 59 -1.30 15.63 -10.36
C VAL A 59 -2.00 15.36 -11.68
N PHE A 60 -2.68 14.21 -11.80
CA PHE A 60 -3.38 13.77 -13.01
C PHE A 60 -4.88 13.50 -12.77
N PRO A 61 -5.65 14.45 -12.19
CA PRO A 61 -7.02 14.19 -11.73
C PRO A 61 -7.97 13.77 -12.87
N ALA A 62 -7.87 14.39 -14.03
CA ALA A 62 -8.74 14.05 -15.17
C ALA A 62 -8.49 12.63 -15.70
N GLN A 63 -7.22 12.25 -15.83
CA GLN A 63 -6.84 10.91 -16.28
C GLN A 63 -7.22 9.83 -15.26
N SER A 64 -7.03 10.11 -13.97
CA SER A 64 -7.42 9.21 -12.88
C SER A 64 -8.93 9.02 -12.82
N ALA A 65 -9.71 10.10 -12.93
CA ALA A 65 -11.16 10.04 -12.99
C ALA A 65 -11.62 9.17 -14.17
N ALA A 66 -11.12 9.45 -15.37
CA ALA A 66 -11.46 8.68 -16.57
C ALA A 66 -11.11 7.18 -16.44
N ALA A 67 -9.99 6.86 -15.80
CA ALA A 67 -9.53 5.48 -15.63
C ALA A 67 -10.44 4.65 -14.70
N ILE A 68 -11.14 5.29 -13.76
CA ILE A 68 -12.04 4.64 -12.80
C ILE A 68 -13.53 4.91 -13.06
N GLY A 69 -13.85 5.60 -14.16
CA GLY A 69 -15.23 5.91 -14.56
C GLY A 69 -15.87 7.03 -13.75
N TRP A 70 -15.08 7.91 -13.13
CA TRP A 70 -15.56 9.07 -12.37
C TRP A 70 -15.56 10.34 -13.22
N THR A 71 -16.43 11.28 -12.85
CA THR A 71 -16.31 12.68 -13.30
C THR A 71 -15.33 13.43 -12.39
N THR A 72 -14.56 14.34 -12.97
CA THR A 72 -13.62 15.17 -12.20
C THR A 72 -14.38 16.05 -11.21
N SER A 73 -13.98 16.05 -9.95
CA SER A 73 -14.60 16.85 -8.88
C SER A 73 -13.55 17.25 -7.83
N PRO A 74 -13.84 18.25 -6.97
CA PRO A 74 -12.98 18.60 -5.84
C PRO A 74 -12.71 17.43 -4.88
N PHE A 75 -13.60 16.46 -4.80
CA PHE A 75 -13.45 15.25 -4.00
C PHE A 75 -12.18 14.44 -4.36
N GLN A 76 -11.71 14.54 -5.60
CA GLN A 76 -10.45 13.90 -6.00
C GLN A 76 -9.22 14.41 -5.21
N THR A 77 -9.23 15.68 -4.83
CA THR A 77 -8.16 16.23 -3.99
C THR A 77 -8.18 15.58 -2.61
N GLU A 78 -9.35 15.38 -2.02
CA GLU A 78 -9.50 14.71 -0.71
C GLU A 78 -9.03 13.25 -0.77
N VAL A 79 -9.43 12.54 -1.82
CA VAL A 79 -8.97 11.16 -2.08
C VAL A 79 -7.46 11.13 -2.27
N GLY A 80 -6.90 12.08 -3.02
CA GLY A 80 -5.46 12.18 -3.25
C GLY A 80 -4.67 12.44 -1.97
N LEU A 81 -5.13 13.35 -1.10
CA LEU A 81 -4.51 13.63 0.19
C LEU A 81 -4.63 12.45 1.15
N SER A 82 -5.76 11.76 1.15
CA SER A 82 -5.93 10.51 1.93
C SER A 82 -4.94 9.43 1.49
N ASN A 83 -4.81 9.22 0.18
CA ASN A 83 -3.83 8.29 -0.38
C ASN A 83 -2.38 8.70 -0.06
N LEU A 84 -2.07 10.00 -0.06
CA LEU A 84 -0.76 10.50 0.33
C LEU A 84 -0.44 10.14 1.80
N GLY A 85 -1.38 10.40 2.70
CA GLY A 85 -1.24 10.05 4.12
C GLY A 85 -1.05 8.55 4.34
N ILE A 86 -1.88 7.73 3.70
CA ILE A 86 -1.78 6.26 3.76
C ILE A 86 -0.44 5.80 3.19
N GLY A 87 -0.03 6.34 2.04
CA GLY A 87 1.23 5.98 1.39
C GLY A 87 2.45 6.29 2.24
N LEU A 88 2.52 7.51 2.80
CA LEU A 88 3.61 7.90 3.71
C LEU A 88 3.63 7.02 4.97
N ALA A 89 2.47 6.78 5.58
CA ALA A 89 2.37 5.90 6.74
C ALA A 89 2.79 4.45 6.41
N GLY A 90 2.46 3.96 5.22
CA GLY A 90 2.89 2.66 4.73
C GLY A 90 4.41 2.54 4.61
N VAL A 91 5.06 3.52 3.99
CA VAL A 91 6.52 3.57 3.88
C VAL A 91 7.17 3.60 5.28
N ILE A 92 6.68 4.44 6.18
CA ILE A 92 7.16 4.48 7.57
C ILE A 92 6.98 3.11 8.24
N GLY A 93 5.80 2.47 8.13
CA GLY A 93 5.51 1.17 8.71
C GLY A 93 6.36 0.01 8.18
N ALA A 94 6.94 0.15 6.98
CA ALA A 94 7.89 -0.83 6.44
C ALA A 94 9.20 -0.85 7.23
N PHE A 95 9.66 0.29 7.73
CA PHE A 95 10.93 0.45 8.44
C PHE A 95 10.75 0.60 9.96
N TYR A 96 9.65 1.18 10.40
CA TYR A 96 9.27 1.27 11.81
C TYR A 96 8.42 0.06 12.20
N ALA A 97 9.05 -0.94 12.80
CA ALA A 97 8.46 -2.26 13.06
C ALA A 97 7.60 -2.33 14.33
N ASP A 98 6.99 -1.22 14.74
CA ASP A 98 6.08 -1.18 15.89
C ASP A 98 4.74 -1.85 15.57
N ARG A 99 4.27 -2.71 16.49
CA ARG A 99 3.06 -3.50 16.30
C ARG A 99 1.80 -2.63 16.35
N GLY A 100 1.73 -1.69 17.27
CA GLY A 100 0.58 -0.78 17.41
C GLY A 100 0.44 0.12 16.20
N TYR A 101 1.56 0.67 15.72
CA TYR A 101 1.60 1.46 14.49
C TYR A 101 1.06 0.69 13.28
N ARG A 102 1.55 -0.54 13.07
CA ARG A 102 1.13 -1.38 11.93
C ARG A 102 -0.33 -1.82 12.04
N LEU A 103 -0.83 -2.06 13.26
CA LEU A 103 -2.24 -2.36 13.48
C LEU A 103 -3.13 -1.16 13.16
N ALA A 104 -2.78 0.03 13.63
CA ALA A 104 -3.51 1.26 13.32
C ALA A 104 -3.53 1.54 11.81
N LEU A 105 -2.38 1.38 11.14
CA LEU A 105 -2.25 1.51 9.70
C LEU A 105 -3.14 0.50 8.94
N ALA A 106 -3.17 -0.75 9.37
CA ALA A 106 -4.00 -1.80 8.76
C ALA A 106 -5.49 -1.49 8.90
N VAL A 107 -5.94 -1.06 10.08
CA VAL A 107 -7.35 -0.68 10.33
C VAL A 107 -7.75 0.51 9.47
N MET A 108 -6.93 1.56 9.43
CA MET A 108 -7.17 2.76 8.61
C MET A 108 -7.24 2.42 7.12
N THR A 109 -6.28 1.63 6.63
CA THR A 109 -6.22 1.24 5.21
C THR A 109 -7.40 0.35 4.83
N ALA A 110 -7.76 -0.61 5.69
CA ALA A 110 -8.91 -1.49 5.46
C ALA A 110 -10.23 -0.70 5.44
N GLY A 111 -10.41 0.27 6.32
CA GLY A 111 -11.58 1.15 6.33
C GLY A 111 -11.68 2.00 5.06
N PHE A 112 -10.58 2.63 4.66
CA PHE A 112 -10.55 3.47 3.47
C PHE A 112 -10.77 2.67 2.18
N LEU A 113 -9.96 1.63 1.95
CA LEU A 113 -10.05 0.83 0.73
C LEU A 113 -11.29 -0.06 0.69
N GLY A 114 -11.72 -0.59 1.82
CA GLY A 114 -12.96 -1.38 1.93
C GLY A 114 -14.19 -0.55 1.61
N GLY A 115 -14.26 0.69 2.09
CA GLY A 115 -15.32 1.64 1.74
C GLY A 115 -15.28 2.11 0.29
N ALA A 116 -14.10 2.27 -0.28
CA ALA A 116 -13.94 2.68 -1.68
C ALA A 116 -14.27 1.57 -2.70
N GLY A 117 -14.33 0.32 -2.26
CA GLY A 117 -14.60 -0.84 -3.13
C GLY A 117 -16.08 -1.24 -3.21
N ILE A 118 -16.97 -0.51 -2.52
CA ILE A 118 -18.43 -0.70 -2.53
C ILE A 118 -19.07 0.31 -3.48
#